data_deb688e9d92721427159c3f6c51f854f
#
_entry.id   deb688e9d92721427159c3f6c51f854f
#
_cell.length_a   1.000
_cell.length_b   1.000
_cell.length_c   1.000
_cell.angle_alpha   90.00
_cell.angle_beta   90.00
_cell.angle_gamma   90.00
#
_symmetry.space_group_name_H-M   'P 1'
#
loop_
_entity.id
_entity.type
_entity.pdbx_description
1 polymer ?
#
loop_
_entity_poly.entity_id
_entity_poly.type
_entity_poly.pdbx_seq_one_letter_code
_entity_poly.pdbx_strand_id
1 'polypeptide(L)'
;MADNALAIGETSLVTITFSEAVTGFTNADLTISNGTLSTVSSSDGGVTWTATLTPTAGITSNSNSVTLNNAGVADQAGNAGSGLSTSNNYAIDTVRPTASITMSDNALTAGETSLVTITFSEAVSGFTNADLSVPNGTLSTVSSSDGGVTWTATYTPNANVADTTNVITLNNTGVNDLAGNIGSGTTDSGNFTIATQQPTATVVVADSALSVGETSLVTITFS
;
A
#
# COMPACT_ATOMS: atom_id res chain seq x y z
N MET A 1 26.95 -9.20 -4.10
CA MET A 1 26.10 -8.01 -4.16
C MET A 1 26.12 -7.32 -2.82
N ALA A 2 26.14 -5.98 -2.79
CA ALA A 2 26.19 -5.21 -1.55
C ALA A 2 24.83 -5.17 -0.83
N ASP A 3 23.76 -5.09 -1.59
CA ASP A 3 22.38 -5.18 -1.11
C ASP A 3 21.70 -6.36 -1.82
N ASN A 4 20.99 -7.19 -1.06
CA ASN A 4 20.32 -8.39 -1.56
C ASN A 4 18.78 -8.35 -1.37
N ALA A 5 18.20 -7.20 -0.99
CA ALA A 5 16.77 -6.98 -0.86
C ALA A 5 16.44 -5.57 -1.41
N LEU A 6 16.02 -5.50 -2.66
CA LEU A 6 15.87 -4.24 -3.41
C LEU A 6 14.41 -3.80 -3.52
N ALA A 7 14.11 -2.62 -3.01
CA ALA A 7 12.84 -1.93 -3.08
C ALA A 7 12.81 -0.88 -4.21
N ILE A 8 11.71 -0.12 -4.30
CA ILE A 8 11.56 0.98 -5.27
C ILE A 8 12.64 2.05 -5.08
N GLY A 9 13.37 2.35 -6.14
CA GLY A 9 14.41 3.39 -6.15
C GLY A 9 15.75 2.95 -5.60
N GLU A 10 15.86 1.74 -5.07
CA GLU A 10 17.13 1.19 -4.60
C GLU A 10 17.95 0.59 -5.74
N THR A 11 19.24 0.48 -5.51
CA THR A 11 20.20 -0.14 -6.42
C THR A 11 21.23 -0.92 -5.62
N SER A 12 21.88 -1.92 -6.23
CA SER A 12 22.92 -2.68 -5.56
C SER A 12 24.22 -2.69 -6.36
N LEU A 13 25.36 -2.56 -5.67
CA LEU A 13 26.66 -2.76 -6.26
C LEU A 13 26.91 -4.27 -6.45
N VAL A 14 27.13 -4.66 -7.70
CA VAL A 14 27.58 -6.01 -8.08
C VAL A 14 29.09 -5.97 -8.24
N THR A 15 29.78 -6.84 -7.52
CA THR A 15 31.24 -7.02 -7.63
C THR A 15 31.52 -8.40 -8.18
N ILE A 16 32.34 -8.47 -9.22
CA ILE A 16 32.80 -9.68 -9.86
C ILE A 16 34.33 -9.68 -9.75
N THR A 17 34.88 -10.72 -9.09
CA THR A 17 36.33 -10.86 -8.90
C THR A 17 36.81 -12.11 -9.60
N PHE A 18 37.77 -11.94 -10.49
CA PHE A 18 38.45 -13.01 -11.16
C PHE A 18 39.71 -13.44 -10.39
N SER A 19 40.20 -14.65 -10.62
CA SER A 19 41.44 -15.16 -10.02
C SER A 19 42.68 -14.39 -10.47
N GLU A 20 42.59 -13.75 -11.65
CA GLU A 20 43.66 -12.96 -12.29
C GLU A 20 43.06 -11.88 -13.20
N ALA A 21 43.90 -11.04 -13.77
CA ALA A 21 43.48 -10.00 -14.69
C ALA A 21 42.93 -10.58 -15.99
N VAL A 22 41.70 -10.19 -16.35
CA VAL A 22 41.01 -10.67 -17.56
C VAL A 22 40.79 -9.55 -18.59
N THR A 23 40.65 -9.99 -19.84
CA THR A 23 40.30 -9.18 -21.00
C THR A 23 39.02 -9.68 -21.63
N GLY A 24 38.35 -8.82 -22.41
CA GLY A 24 37.13 -9.16 -23.14
C GLY A 24 35.84 -9.11 -22.31
N PHE A 25 35.88 -9.04 -20.98
CA PHE A 25 34.70 -9.03 -20.13
C PHE A 25 33.84 -7.80 -20.37
N THR A 26 32.57 -8.04 -20.63
CA THR A 26 31.53 -7.02 -20.88
C THR A 26 30.18 -7.43 -20.28
N ASN A 27 29.19 -6.52 -20.33
CA ASN A 27 27.82 -6.86 -19.93
C ASN A 27 27.18 -7.99 -20.74
N ALA A 28 27.69 -8.28 -21.97
CA ALA A 28 27.18 -9.37 -22.81
C ALA A 28 27.47 -10.76 -22.24
N ASP A 29 28.46 -10.88 -21.35
CA ASP A 29 28.83 -12.12 -20.66
C ASP A 29 27.97 -12.38 -19.41
N LEU A 30 27.07 -11.43 -19.07
CA LEU A 30 26.23 -11.47 -17.89
C LEU A 30 24.77 -11.72 -18.26
N THR A 31 24.13 -12.64 -17.54
CA THR A 31 22.66 -12.79 -17.54
C THR A 31 22.12 -12.32 -16.20
N ILE A 32 21.11 -11.45 -16.22
CA ILE A 32 20.55 -10.81 -15.04
C ILE A 32 19.06 -11.14 -14.94
N SER A 33 18.60 -11.57 -13.78
CA SER A 33 17.18 -11.78 -13.50
C SER A 33 16.56 -10.47 -12.97
N ASN A 34 15.45 -10.05 -13.60
CA ASN A 34 14.59 -8.95 -13.13
C ASN A 34 15.32 -7.62 -12.83
N GLY A 35 16.28 -7.25 -13.66
CA GLY A 35 17.01 -5.99 -13.51
C GLY A 35 17.92 -5.69 -14.67
N THR A 36 18.62 -4.56 -14.58
CA THR A 36 19.63 -4.11 -15.54
C THR A 36 20.92 -3.73 -14.82
N LEU A 37 22.06 -3.91 -15.47
CA LEU A 37 23.36 -3.48 -14.97
C LEU A 37 23.85 -2.25 -15.73
N SER A 38 24.48 -1.31 -15.01
CA SER A 38 25.33 -0.32 -15.64
C SER A 38 26.51 -1.02 -16.37
N THR A 39 27.25 -0.30 -17.22
CA THR A 39 28.44 -0.85 -17.84
C THR A 39 29.42 -1.33 -16.76
N VAL A 40 29.91 -2.57 -16.91
CA VAL A 40 30.95 -3.11 -16.04
C VAL A 40 32.25 -2.31 -16.21
N SER A 41 32.94 -2.06 -15.11
CA SER A 41 34.21 -1.34 -15.11
C SER A 41 35.19 -1.91 -14.10
N SER A 42 36.48 -1.81 -14.38
CA SER A 42 37.57 -2.21 -13.49
C SER A 42 38.53 -1.03 -13.27
N SER A 43 39.05 -0.89 -12.05
CA SER A 43 40.05 0.11 -11.67
C SER A 43 41.38 -0.50 -11.24
N ASP A 44 41.50 -1.84 -11.21
CA ASP A 44 42.68 -2.60 -10.72
C ASP A 44 43.33 -3.46 -11.82
N GLY A 45 43.11 -3.07 -13.07
CA GLY A 45 43.75 -3.75 -14.21
C GLY A 45 43.02 -5.02 -14.66
N GLY A 46 41.75 -5.22 -14.30
CA GLY A 46 40.91 -6.31 -14.80
C GLY A 46 40.73 -7.49 -13.85
N VAL A 47 41.12 -7.35 -12.59
CA VAL A 47 40.91 -8.41 -11.57
C VAL A 47 39.53 -8.24 -10.93
N THR A 48 39.17 -7.04 -10.50
CA THR A 48 37.86 -6.75 -9.90
C THR A 48 37.07 -5.83 -10.81
N TRP A 49 35.84 -6.22 -11.08
CA TRP A 49 34.89 -5.49 -11.91
C TRP A 49 33.63 -5.15 -11.10
N THR A 50 33.10 -3.98 -11.36
CA THR A 50 31.89 -3.51 -10.68
C THR A 50 30.85 -2.99 -11.66
N ALA A 51 29.58 -3.14 -11.30
CA ALA A 51 28.44 -2.52 -11.97
C ALA A 51 27.34 -2.27 -10.95
N THR A 52 26.46 -1.32 -11.25
CA THR A 52 25.26 -1.04 -10.45
C THR A 52 24.09 -1.81 -11.04
N LEU A 53 23.45 -2.64 -10.22
CA LEU A 53 22.19 -3.30 -10.53
C LEU A 53 21.03 -2.36 -10.19
N THR A 54 20.15 -2.14 -11.16
CA THR A 54 18.86 -1.46 -10.99
C THR A 54 17.75 -2.48 -11.19
N PRO A 55 16.84 -2.69 -10.21
CA PRO A 55 15.75 -3.65 -10.34
C PRO A 55 14.72 -3.19 -11.36
N THR A 56 14.02 -4.15 -11.96
CA THR A 56 12.86 -3.87 -12.82
C THR A 56 11.69 -3.39 -11.96
N ALA A 57 10.98 -2.36 -12.42
CA ALA A 57 9.82 -1.82 -11.73
C ALA A 57 8.61 -2.78 -11.82
N GLY A 58 7.76 -2.77 -10.77
CA GLY A 58 6.53 -3.56 -10.72
C GLY A 58 6.75 -5.07 -10.60
N ILE A 59 7.84 -5.48 -9.97
CA ILE A 59 8.22 -6.89 -9.76
C ILE A 59 8.32 -7.19 -8.27
N THR A 60 7.74 -8.33 -7.88
CA THR A 60 8.02 -9.00 -6.60
C THR A 60 8.59 -10.37 -6.90
N SER A 61 9.84 -10.61 -6.53
CA SER A 61 10.57 -11.86 -6.78
C SER A 61 11.59 -12.16 -5.69
N ASN A 62 11.46 -13.32 -5.07
CA ASN A 62 12.38 -13.77 -4.01
C ASN A 62 13.54 -14.60 -4.52
N SER A 63 13.65 -14.82 -5.84
CA SER A 63 14.69 -15.68 -6.44
C SER A 63 15.25 -15.05 -7.70
N ASN A 64 16.39 -14.37 -7.55
CA ASN A 64 17.09 -13.69 -8.63
C ASN A 64 18.60 -13.95 -8.52
N SER A 65 19.29 -13.92 -9.65
CA SER A 65 20.74 -14.08 -9.71
C SER A 65 21.35 -13.31 -10.87
N VAL A 66 22.63 -13.00 -10.73
CA VAL A 66 23.51 -12.58 -11.82
C VAL A 66 24.38 -13.77 -12.17
N THR A 67 24.37 -14.21 -13.43
CA THR A 67 25.15 -15.34 -13.91
C THR A 67 26.16 -14.84 -14.96
N LEU A 68 27.42 -15.14 -14.74
CA LEU A 68 28.54 -14.89 -15.66
C LEU A 68 28.80 -16.14 -16.51
N ASN A 69 28.86 -15.97 -17.83
CA ASN A 69 29.43 -16.97 -18.76
C ASN A 69 30.93 -16.72 -18.87
N ASN A 70 31.71 -17.59 -18.21
CA ASN A 70 33.18 -17.43 -18.21
C ASN A 70 33.82 -17.65 -19.59
N ALA A 71 33.17 -18.30 -20.55
CA ALA A 71 33.69 -18.50 -21.88
C ALA A 71 33.84 -17.20 -22.72
N GLY A 72 33.17 -16.10 -22.29
CA GLY A 72 33.32 -14.79 -22.92
C GLY A 72 34.56 -14.01 -22.47
N VAL A 73 35.33 -14.51 -21.53
CA VAL A 73 36.51 -13.84 -20.92
C VAL A 73 37.77 -14.63 -21.12
N ALA A 74 38.91 -13.94 -21.26
CA ALA A 74 40.23 -14.61 -21.33
C ALA A 74 41.20 -13.89 -20.38
N ASP A 75 42.23 -14.64 -19.92
CA ASP A 75 43.37 -14.06 -19.23
C ASP A 75 44.25 -13.22 -20.20
N GLN A 76 45.30 -12.61 -19.67
CA GLN A 76 46.24 -11.83 -20.50
C GLN A 76 47.11 -12.70 -21.43
N ALA A 77 47.21 -14.00 -21.19
CA ALA A 77 47.90 -14.95 -22.06
C ALA A 77 46.99 -15.49 -23.18
N GLY A 78 45.70 -15.16 -23.17
CA GLY A 78 44.72 -15.62 -24.16
C GLY A 78 44.03 -16.94 -23.80
N ASN A 79 44.17 -17.46 -22.57
CA ASN A 79 43.42 -18.63 -22.13
C ASN A 79 41.98 -18.24 -21.81
N ALA A 80 41.03 -18.85 -22.53
CA ALA A 80 39.62 -18.62 -22.30
C ALA A 80 39.11 -19.28 -21.01
N GLY A 81 38.27 -18.61 -20.28
CA GLY A 81 37.52 -19.16 -19.16
C GLY A 81 36.49 -20.21 -19.61
N SER A 82 35.89 -20.93 -18.67
CA SER A 82 34.89 -21.96 -18.97
C SER A 82 33.82 -22.06 -17.88
N GLY A 83 32.65 -22.57 -18.26
CA GLY A 83 31.53 -22.76 -17.35
C GLY A 83 30.78 -21.48 -16.97
N LEU A 84 29.93 -21.58 -15.96
CA LEU A 84 29.10 -20.47 -15.43
C LEU A 84 29.46 -20.19 -13.97
N SER A 85 29.45 -18.92 -13.60
CA SER A 85 29.55 -18.47 -12.22
C SER A 85 28.27 -17.69 -11.86
N THR A 86 27.60 -18.07 -10.77
CA THR A 86 26.32 -17.46 -10.36
C THR A 86 26.49 -16.78 -9.01
N SER A 87 25.92 -15.59 -8.87
CA SER A 87 25.90 -14.83 -7.62
C SER A 87 25.07 -15.55 -6.53
N ASN A 88 25.19 -15.07 -5.30
CA ASN A 88 24.17 -15.33 -4.28
C ASN A 88 22.79 -14.81 -4.75
N ASN A 89 21.72 -15.38 -4.16
CA ASN A 89 20.35 -14.94 -4.40
C ASN A 89 20.14 -13.52 -3.89
N TYR A 90 19.26 -12.78 -4.58
CA TYR A 90 18.73 -11.51 -4.10
C TYR A 90 17.20 -11.44 -4.32
N ALA A 91 16.52 -10.66 -3.50
CA ALA A 91 15.10 -10.37 -3.59
C ALA A 91 14.87 -9.00 -4.24
N ILE A 92 13.76 -8.89 -4.93
CA ILE A 92 13.24 -7.61 -5.47
C ILE A 92 11.80 -7.50 -5.05
N ASP A 93 11.44 -6.35 -4.49
CA ASP A 93 10.06 -5.92 -4.34
C ASP A 93 9.92 -4.45 -4.72
N THR A 94 9.43 -4.21 -5.92
CA THR A 94 9.19 -2.87 -6.48
C THR A 94 7.71 -2.63 -6.75
N VAL A 95 6.83 -3.36 -6.06
CA VAL A 95 5.38 -3.16 -6.09
C VAL A 95 4.97 -2.35 -4.87
N ARG A 96 4.10 -1.37 -5.06
CA ARG A 96 3.53 -0.59 -3.96
C ARG A 96 2.30 -1.30 -3.40
N PRO A 97 2.05 -1.24 -2.09
CA PRO A 97 0.81 -1.76 -1.53
C PRO A 97 -0.39 -0.96 -2.07
N THR A 98 -1.46 -1.67 -2.38
CA THR A 98 -2.78 -1.12 -2.73
C THR A 98 -3.80 -1.55 -1.69
N ALA A 99 -4.94 -0.86 -1.59
CA ALA A 99 -5.96 -1.16 -0.61
C ALA A 99 -7.37 -1.21 -1.21
N SER A 100 -8.29 -1.84 -0.49
CA SER A 100 -9.74 -1.72 -0.66
C SER A 100 -10.39 -1.48 0.70
N ILE A 101 -11.53 -0.75 0.72
CA ILE A 101 -12.29 -0.46 1.93
C ILE A 101 -13.73 -0.90 1.74
N THR A 102 -14.24 -1.72 2.67
CA THR A 102 -15.63 -2.19 2.67
C THR A 102 -16.29 -1.93 4.02
N MET A 103 -17.60 -1.75 4.00
CA MET A 103 -18.45 -1.61 5.19
C MET A 103 -19.47 -2.74 5.24
N SER A 104 -19.71 -3.31 6.42
CA SER A 104 -20.70 -4.36 6.59
C SER A 104 -22.14 -3.86 6.49
N ASP A 105 -22.35 -2.59 6.82
CA ASP A 105 -23.61 -1.86 6.68
C ASP A 105 -23.32 -0.48 6.06
N ASN A 106 -24.03 -0.15 5.00
CA ASN A 106 -23.90 1.10 4.25
C ASN A 106 -25.12 2.03 4.36
N ALA A 107 -26.06 1.74 5.27
CA ALA A 107 -27.27 2.55 5.50
C ALA A 107 -27.56 2.65 7.00
N LEU A 108 -26.86 3.56 7.68
CA LEU A 108 -26.81 3.65 9.14
C LEU A 108 -27.90 4.56 9.70
N THR A 109 -28.66 4.04 10.69
CA THR A 109 -29.64 4.79 11.46
C THR A 109 -29.15 5.06 12.90
N ALA A 110 -29.99 5.69 13.72
CA ALA A 110 -29.62 6.06 15.09
C ALA A 110 -29.32 4.81 15.94
N GLY A 111 -28.14 4.73 16.51
CA GLY A 111 -27.68 3.65 17.38
C GLY A 111 -27.02 2.47 16.65
N GLU A 112 -26.99 2.49 15.32
CA GLU A 112 -26.29 1.47 14.51
C GLU A 112 -24.81 1.79 14.37
N THR A 113 -24.05 0.76 14.06
CA THR A 113 -22.60 0.84 13.76
C THR A 113 -22.28 -0.08 12.59
N SER A 114 -21.18 0.18 11.89
CA SER A 114 -20.72 -0.67 10.79
C SER A 114 -19.29 -1.14 11.03
N LEU A 115 -19.02 -2.42 10.73
CA LEU A 115 -17.64 -2.90 10.64
C LEU A 115 -17.02 -2.40 9.34
N VAL A 116 -15.94 -1.65 9.45
CA VAL A 116 -15.11 -1.24 8.33
C VAL A 116 -13.96 -2.22 8.21
N THR A 117 -13.76 -2.78 7.02
CA THR A 117 -12.66 -3.67 6.69
C THR A 117 -11.80 -3.03 5.62
N ILE A 118 -10.52 -2.85 5.91
CA ILE A 118 -9.50 -2.36 4.99
C ILE A 118 -8.61 -3.55 4.66
N THR A 119 -8.53 -3.92 3.37
CA THR A 119 -7.69 -5.04 2.91
C THR A 119 -6.62 -4.50 1.97
N PHE A 120 -5.36 -4.74 2.32
CA PHE A 120 -4.21 -4.41 1.49
C PHE A 120 -3.84 -5.59 0.58
N SER A 121 -3.16 -5.30 -0.54
CA SER A 121 -2.64 -6.31 -1.47
C SER A 121 -1.58 -7.22 -0.83
N GLU A 122 -0.98 -6.77 0.26
CA GLU A 122 0.10 -7.41 0.99
C GLU A 122 0.18 -6.91 2.44
N ALA A 123 1.06 -7.49 3.26
CA ALA A 123 1.28 -7.05 4.62
C ALA A 123 1.89 -5.64 4.66
N VAL A 124 1.29 -4.75 5.45
CA VAL A 124 1.72 -3.36 5.58
C VAL A 124 2.10 -3.00 7.01
N SER A 125 2.91 -1.96 7.12
CA SER A 125 3.31 -1.30 8.35
C SER A 125 2.98 0.20 8.32
N GLY A 126 2.93 0.82 9.50
CA GLY A 126 2.68 2.26 9.64
C GLY A 126 1.20 2.66 9.59
N PHE A 127 0.29 1.81 9.13
CA PHE A 127 -1.13 2.13 9.02
C PHE A 127 -1.78 2.38 10.38
N THR A 128 -2.49 3.51 10.49
CA THR A 128 -3.20 3.98 11.70
C THR A 128 -4.49 4.72 11.33
N ASN A 129 -5.32 5.07 12.33
CA ASN A 129 -6.48 5.93 12.11
C ASN A 129 -6.15 7.31 11.52
N ALA A 130 -4.90 7.80 11.70
CA ALA A 130 -4.49 9.09 11.16
C ALA A 130 -4.40 9.11 9.62
N ASP A 131 -4.32 7.94 9.00
CA ASP A 131 -4.29 7.78 7.55
C ASP A 131 -5.68 7.77 6.92
N LEU A 132 -6.75 7.80 7.77
CA LEU A 132 -8.14 7.73 7.36
C LEU A 132 -8.85 9.07 7.54
N SER A 133 -9.55 9.52 6.51
CA SER A 133 -10.55 10.59 6.58
C SER A 133 -11.93 9.97 6.74
N VAL A 134 -12.62 10.33 7.82
CA VAL A 134 -13.88 9.70 8.24
C VAL A 134 -14.96 10.77 8.38
N PRO A 135 -15.93 10.88 7.45
CA PRO A 135 -16.98 11.87 7.54
C PRO A 135 -18.06 11.46 8.55
N ASN A 136 -18.71 12.44 9.17
CA ASN A 136 -19.94 12.31 9.95
C ASN A 136 -19.97 11.19 11.01
N GLY A 137 -18.80 10.82 11.53
CA GLY A 137 -18.69 9.75 12.53
C GLY A 137 -17.27 9.56 13.03
N THR A 138 -17.07 8.47 13.74
CA THR A 138 -15.76 8.07 14.30
C THR A 138 -15.46 6.61 14.03
N LEU A 139 -14.17 6.27 13.95
CA LEU A 139 -13.70 4.88 13.92
C LEU A 139 -13.07 4.51 15.26
N SER A 140 -13.32 3.29 15.73
CA SER A 140 -12.47 2.67 16.74
C SER A 140 -11.03 2.54 16.22
N THR A 141 -10.07 2.25 17.10
CA THR A 141 -8.69 1.99 16.67
C THR A 141 -8.66 0.83 15.65
N VAL A 142 -8.01 1.06 14.51
CA VAL A 142 -7.78 0.00 13.52
C VAL A 142 -6.88 -1.09 14.11
N SER A 143 -7.19 -2.35 13.80
CA SER A 143 -6.42 -3.50 14.27
C SER A 143 -6.35 -4.60 13.21
N SER A 144 -5.25 -5.33 13.20
CA SER A 144 -5.02 -6.49 12.32
C SER A 144 -4.69 -7.72 13.15
N SER A 145 -5.16 -8.90 12.71
CA SER A 145 -4.85 -10.19 13.32
C SER A 145 -4.15 -11.17 12.36
N ASP A 146 -3.89 -10.74 11.12
CA ASP A 146 -3.31 -11.56 10.05
C ASP A 146 -1.94 -11.05 9.55
N GLY A 147 -1.26 -10.29 10.40
CA GLY A 147 0.07 -9.77 10.08
C GLY A 147 0.09 -8.51 9.23
N GLY A 148 -1.02 -7.77 9.17
CA GLY A 148 -1.06 -6.46 8.51
C GLY A 148 -1.66 -6.46 7.11
N VAL A 149 -2.29 -7.55 6.67
CA VAL A 149 -3.00 -7.61 5.38
C VAL A 149 -4.42 -7.07 5.51
N THR A 150 -5.17 -7.55 6.52
CA THR A 150 -6.55 -7.12 6.76
C THR A 150 -6.64 -6.36 8.08
N TRP A 151 -7.24 -5.18 8.02
CA TRP A 151 -7.44 -4.31 9.18
C TRP A 151 -8.92 -4.04 9.37
N THR A 152 -9.36 -3.96 10.62
CA THR A 152 -10.77 -3.72 10.96
C THR A 152 -10.92 -2.62 11.98
N ALA A 153 -12.03 -1.89 11.90
CA ALA A 153 -12.47 -0.90 12.88
C ALA A 153 -14.00 -0.81 12.88
N THR A 154 -14.60 -0.37 13.98
CA THR A 154 -16.02 -0.09 14.06
C THR A 154 -16.26 1.39 13.76
N TYR A 155 -17.07 1.68 12.75
CA TYR A 155 -17.59 3.01 12.47
C TYR A 155 -18.84 3.29 13.28
N THR A 156 -18.90 4.43 13.95
CA THR A 156 -20.05 4.94 14.70
C THR A 156 -20.45 6.29 14.14
N PRO A 157 -21.67 6.44 13.58
CA PRO A 157 -22.12 7.72 13.04
C PRO A 157 -22.39 8.75 14.16
N ASN A 158 -22.22 10.02 13.83
CA ASN A 158 -22.63 11.12 14.71
C ASN A 158 -24.15 11.16 14.84
N ALA A 159 -24.65 11.66 15.96
CA ALA A 159 -26.08 11.92 16.16
C ALA A 159 -26.55 13.12 15.32
N ASN A 160 -27.85 13.14 14.97
CA ASN A 160 -28.51 14.23 14.23
C ASN A 160 -27.92 14.53 12.84
N VAL A 161 -27.45 13.48 12.15
CA VAL A 161 -26.98 13.56 10.77
C VAL A 161 -28.02 12.95 9.83
N ALA A 162 -28.29 13.63 8.72
CA ALA A 162 -29.03 13.10 7.56
C ALA A 162 -28.18 13.41 6.31
N ASP A 163 -27.39 12.43 5.86
CA ASP A 163 -26.48 12.59 4.74
C ASP A 163 -26.44 11.29 3.91
N THR A 164 -26.64 11.45 2.61
CA THR A 164 -26.68 10.33 1.66
C THR A 164 -25.36 10.10 0.92
N THR A 165 -24.33 10.91 1.23
CA THR A 165 -23.07 10.93 0.45
C THR A 165 -21.85 10.93 1.37
N ASN A 166 -21.49 9.77 1.88
CA ASN A 166 -20.35 9.62 2.76
C ASN A 166 -19.36 8.60 2.17
N VAL A 167 -18.06 8.88 2.31
CA VAL A 167 -16.98 8.03 1.84
C VAL A 167 -15.84 8.07 2.88
N ILE A 168 -15.37 6.92 3.34
CA ILE A 168 -14.13 6.83 4.10
C ILE A 168 -12.98 6.79 3.10
N THR A 169 -12.01 7.69 3.26
CA THR A 169 -10.85 7.81 2.38
C THR A 169 -9.58 7.46 3.13
N LEU A 170 -8.80 6.51 2.59
CA LEU A 170 -7.45 6.19 3.04
C LEU A 170 -6.43 6.99 2.23
N ASN A 171 -5.51 7.65 2.90
CA ASN A 171 -4.28 8.18 2.31
C ASN A 171 -3.21 7.08 2.28
N ASN A 172 -2.97 6.49 1.12
CA ASN A 172 -2.01 5.38 0.97
C ASN A 172 -0.55 5.81 1.26
N THR A 173 -0.22 7.11 1.22
CA THR A 173 1.16 7.57 1.46
C THR A 173 1.61 7.47 2.92
N GLY A 174 0.70 7.20 3.85
CA GLY A 174 1.00 6.90 5.26
C GLY A 174 1.37 5.43 5.51
N VAL A 175 1.33 4.57 4.49
CA VAL A 175 1.43 3.12 4.62
C VAL A 175 2.60 2.60 3.80
N ASN A 176 3.38 1.66 4.36
CA ASN A 176 4.48 0.97 3.68
C ASN A 176 4.22 -0.53 3.66
N ASP A 177 4.68 -1.22 2.62
CA ASP A 177 4.88 -2.67 2.66
C ASP A 177 6.08 -3.06 3.54
N LEU A 178 6.38 -4.36 3.63
CA LEU A 178 7.51 -4.85 4.44
C LEU A 178 8.87 -4.64 3.76
N ALA A 179 8.89 -4.37 2.45
CA ALA A 179 10.09 -4.00 1.71
C ALA A 179 10.43 -2.50 1.83
N GLY A 180 9.50 -1.68 2.37
CA GLY A 180 9.65 -0.24 2.52
C GLY A 180 9.06 0.58 1.37
N ASN A 181 8.35 -0.05 0.42
CA ASN A 181 7.69 0.71 -0.64
C ASN A 181 6.46 1.43 -0.09
N ILE A 182 6.46 2.75 -0.22
CA ILE A 182 5.35 3.61 0.24
C ILE A 182 4.19 3.50 -0.75
N GLY A 183 2.96 3.33 -0.24
CA GLY A 183 1.73 3.41 -1.03
C GLY A 183 1.60 4.77 -1.74
N SER A 184 0.67 4.89 -2.68
CA SER A 184 0.48 6.13 -3.44
C SER A 184 -0.99 6.46 -3.65
N GLY A 185 -1.31 7.77 -3.70
CA GLY A 185 -2.66 8.27 -3.90
C GLY A 185 -3.59 7.98 -2.72
N THR A 186 -4.88 7.86 -3.00
CA THR A 186 -5.93 7.59 -2.03
C THR A 186 -6.78 6.39 -2.45
N THR A 187 -7.42 5.76 -1.47
CA THR A 187 -8.41 4.69 -1.68
C THR A 187 -9.70 5.06 -0.96
N ASP A 188 -10.80 5.05 -1.68
CA ASP A 188 -12.11 5.36 -1.15
C ASP A 188 -12.94 4.10 -0.87
N SER A 189 -13.79 4.13 0.17
CA SER A 189 -14.83 3.14 0.37
C SER A 189 -15.95 3.30 -0.67
N GLY A 190 -16.88 2.35 -0.73
CA GLY A 190 -18.19 2.59 -1.32
C GLY A 190 -18.93 3.72 -0.58
N ASN A 191 -19.86 4.39 -1.29
CA ASN A 191 -20.74 5.37 -0.66
C ASN A 191 -21.62 4.70 0.40
N PHE A 192 -21.85 5.40 1.52
CA PHE A 192 -22.80 4.99 2.55
C PHE A 192 -23.70 6.17 2.99
N THR A 193 -24.83 5.85 3.59
CA THR A 193 -25.83 6.82 4.03
C THR A 193 -25.96 6.83 5.55
N ILE A 194 -26.25 7.98 6.10
CA ILE A 194 -26.49 8.19 7.52
C ILE A 194 -27.82 8.89 7.70
N ALA A 195 -28.71 8.31 8.54
CA ALA A 195 -30.00 8.86 8.90
C ALA A 195 -30.21 8.74 10.42
N THR A 196 -29.40 9.50 11.19
CA THR A 196 -29.47 9.50 12.68
C THR A 196 -30.29 10.66 13.22
N GLN A 197 -30.85 11.51 12.36
CA GLN A 197 -31.71 12.60 12.77
C GLN A 197 -33.04 12.04 13.30
N GLN A 198 -33.39 12.41 14.53
CA GLN A 198 -34.66 12.03 15.14
C GLN A 198 -35.77 12.98 14.73
N PRO A 199 -37.00 12.51 14.46
CA PRO A 199 -38.13 13.37 14.19
C PRO A 199 -38.47 14.22 15.40
N THR A 200 -38.83 15.46 15.17
CA THR A 200 -39.36 16.40 16.18
C THR A 200 -40.80 16.71 15.86
N ALA A 201 -41.56 17.15 16.87
CA ALA A 201 -42.92 17.60 16.66
C ALA A 201 -43.16 18.93 17.35
N THR A 202 -43.98 19.76 16.71
CA THR A 202 -44.59 20.95 17.34
C THR A 202 -46.07 20.71 17.53
N VAL A 203 -46.61 21.14 18.69
CA VAL A 203 -48.04 21.05 18.99
C VAL A 203 -48.55 22.48 19.21
N VAL A 204 -49.52 22.88 18.42
CA VAL A 204 -50.14 24.21 18.50
C VAL A 204 -51.64 24.06 18.76
N VAL A 205 -52.14 24.73 19.78
CA VAL A 205 -53.56 24.85 20.09
C VAL A 205 -54.02 26.23 19.56
N ALA A 206 -54.98 26.23 18.65
CA ALA A 206 -55.43 27.44 17.96
C ALA A 206 -56.08 28.46 18.90
N ASP A 207 -56.85 27.97 19.87
CA ASP A 207 -57.45 28.79 20.93
C ASP A 207 -57.02 28.22 22.30
N SER A 208 -56.29 29.01 23.07
CA SER A 208 -55.79 28.66 24.40
C SER A 208 -56.71 29.13 25.56
N ALA A 209 -57.85 29.75 25.26
CA ALA A 209 -58.80 30.31 26.25
C ALA A 209 -60.21 29.80 25.97
N LEU A 210 -60.48 28.54 26.27
CA LEU A 210 -61.75 27.89 25.98
C LEU A 210 -62.78 28.16 27.08
N SER A 211 -63.98 28.53 26.66
CA SER A 211 -65.20 28.64 27.51
C SER A 211 -66.04 27.32 27.43
N VAL A 212 -67.09 27.25 28.26
CA VAL A 212 -67.98 26.04 28.28
C VAL A 212 -68.67 25.87 26.92
N GLY A 213 -68.39 24.73 26.26
CA GLY A 213 -68.98 24.38 24.95
C GLY A 213 -68.11 24.79 23.75
N GLU A 214 -66.98 25.48 23.95
CA GLU A 214 -66.02 25.78 22.89
C GLU A 214 -65.07 24.62 22.61
N THR A 215 -64.53 24.57 21.40
CA THR A 215 -63.53 23.60 20.95
C THR A 215 -62.35 24.34 20.30
N SER A 216 -61.19 23.78 20.43
CA SER A 216 -59.99 24.30 19.76
C SER A 216 -59.37 23.26 18.83
N LEU A 217 -58.88 23.73 17.70
CA LEU A 217 -58.06 22.90 16.81
C LEU A 217 -56.66 22.71 17.41
N VAL A 218 -56.24 21.46 17.52
CA VAL A 218 -54.85 21.11 17.85
C VAL A 218 -54.16 20.66 16.57
N THR A 219 -53.12 21.36 16.20
CA THR A 219 -52.26 20.99 15.05
C THR A 219 -50.95 20.40 15.55
N ILE A 220 -50.62 19.20 15.08
CA ILE A 220 -49.35 18.52 15.35
C ILE A 220 -48.59 18.45 14.03
N THR A 221 -47.38 19.01 14.00
CA THR A 221 -46.51 19.00 12.81
C THR A 221 -45.22 18.31 13.16
N PHE A 222 -44.84 17.28 12.35
CA PHE A 222 -43.59 16.59 12.46
C PHE A 222 -42.57 17.17 11.47
N SER A 223 -41.25 17.13 11.84
CA SER A 223 -40.15 17.56 10.97
C SER A 223 -39.83 16.47 9.94
#